data_3ea313e7f11229c82c7afcb9d7bf9c62
#
_entry.id   3ea313e7f11229c82c7afcb9d7bf9c62
#
_cell.length_a   1.000
_cell.length_b   1.000
_cell.length_c   1.000
_cell.angle_alpha   90.00
_cell.angle_beta   90.00
_cell.angle_gamma   90.00
#
_symmetry.space_group_name_H-M   'P 1'
#
loop_
_entity.id
_entity.type
_entity.pdbx_description
1 polymer ?
#
loop_
_entity_poly.entity_id
_entity_poly.type
_entity_poly.pdbx_seq_one_letter_code
_entity_poly.pdbx_strand_id
1 'polypeptide(L)' 'MSEQELMLKTNNELTALAGDLVSKIKMVMETDKTSPKRSEYFEDLQTVMRVIKQRTN' A
#
# COMPACT_ATOMS: atom_id res chain seq x y z
N MET A 1 4.45 -8.08 -1.02
CA MET A 1 5.01 -7.17 0.03
C MET A 1 4.87 -7.86 1.39
N SER A 2 5.95 -7.93 2.12
CA SER A 2 6.02 -8.64 3.39
C SER A 2 5.83 -7.68 4.57
N GLU A 3 5.06 -8.09 5.59
CA GLU A 3 4.93 -7.30 6.82
C GLU A 3 6.27 -7.08 7.52
N GLN A 4 7.15 -8.10 7.48
CA GLN A 4 8.46 -8.00 8.10
C GLN A 4 9.30 -6.89 7.46
N GLU A 5 9.26 -6.78 6.15
CA GLU A 5 9.95 -5.71 5.44
C GLU A 5 9.38 -4.33 5.81
N LEU A 6 8.06 -4.25 5.93
CA LEU A 6 7.40 -3.00 6.29
C LEU A 6 7.70 -2.58 7.73
N MET A 7 7.90 -3.54 8.62
CA MET A 7 8.23 -3.24 10.02
C MET A 7 9.60 -2.61 10.18
N LEU A 8 10.48 -2.77 9.19
CA LEU A 8 11.80 -2.14 9.19
C LEU A 8 11.76 -0.68 8.72
N LYS A 9 10.64 -0.24 8.17
CA LYS A 9 10.50 1.12 7.65
C LYS A 9 10.00 2.07 8.73
N THR A 10 10.38 3.36 8.59
CA THR A 10 9.86 4.40 9.46
C THR A 10 8.39 4.69 9.15
N ASN A 11 7.72 5.39 10.07
CA ASN A 11 6.33 5.80 9.83
C ASN A 11 6.20 6.71 8.62
N ASN A 12 7.18 7.60 8.42
CA ASN A 12 7.20 8.49 7.25
C ASN A 12 7.34 7.69 5.95
N GLU A 13 8.18 6.67 5.94
CA GLU A 13 8.35 5.80 4.80
C GLU A 13 7.07 5.02 4.49
N LEU A 14 6.41 4.51 5.53
CA LEU A 14 5.15 3.77 5.37
C LEU A 14 4.05 4.67 4.83
N THR A 15 3.96 5.89 5.34
CA THR A 15 2.96 6.86 4.87
C THR A 15 3.18 7.21 3.40
N ALA A 16 4.45 7.43 3.02
CA ALA A 16 4.80 7.73 1.63
C ALA A 16 4.47 6.53 0.73
N LEU A 17 4.75 5.32 1.19
CA LEU A 17 4.43 4.10 0.43
C LEU A 17 2.92 3.94 0.25
N ALA A 18 2.14 4.20 1.30
CA ALA A 18 0.69 4.14 1.21
C ALA A 18 0.15 5.13 0.18
N GLY A 19 0.66 6.37 0.19
CA GLY A 19 0.28 7.38 -0.79
C GLY A 19 0.64 6.97 -2.21
N ASP A 20 1.81 6.37 -2.40
CA ASP A 20 2.24 5.88 -3.71
C ASP A 20 1.33 4.77 -4.22
N LEU A 21 0.94 3.84 -3.34
CA LEU A 21 0.03 2.76 -3.71
C LEU A 21 -1.36 3.28 -4.08
N VAL A 22 -1.86 4.27 -3.35
CA VAL A 22 -3.14 4.91 -3.68
C VAL A 22 -3.07 5.55 -5.07
N SER A 23 -1.98 6.24 -5.38
CA SER A 23 -1.78 6.84 -6.70
C SER A 23 -1.75 5.79 -7.80
N LYS A 24 -1.08 4.67 -7.57
CA LYS A 24 -1.02 3.56 -8.53
C LYS A 24 -2.40 2.94 -8.76
N ILE A 25 -3.15 2.74 -7.70
CA ILE A 25 -4.52 2.22 -7.81
C ILE A 25 -5.38 3.15 -8.65
N LYS A 26 -5.28 4.45 -8.38
CA LYS A 26 -6.03 5.45 -9.14
C LYS A 26 -5.69 5.42 -10.63
N MET A 27 -4.40 5.33 -10.96
CA MET A 27 -3.96 5.24 -12.34
C MET A 27 -4.52 4.01 -13.04
N VAL A 28 -4.45 2.86 -12.37
CA VAL A 28 -4.97 1.61 -12.93
C VAL A 28 -6.47 1.69 -13.15
N MET A 29 -7.20 2.28 -12.22
CA MET A 29 -8.65 2.44 -12.36
C MET A 29 -9.03 3.36 -13.51
N GLU A 30 -8.21 4.37 -13.81
CA GLU A 30 -8.45 5.29 -14.92
C GLU A 30 -8.08 4.69 -16.26
N THR A 31 -7.04 3.85 -16.31
CA THR A 31 -6.50 3.32 -17.56
C THR A 31 -6.97 1.91 -17.89
N ASP A 32 -7.13 1.05 -16.88
CA ASP A 32 -7.53 -0.34 -17.08
C ASP A 32 -8.20 -0.89 -15.84
N LYS A 33 -9.52 -0.80 -15.80
CA LYS A 33 -10.32 -1.25 -14.66
C LYS A 33 -10.27 -2.75 -14.44
N THR A 34 -9.87 -3.53 -15.44
CA THR A 34 -9.85 -4.99 -15.38
C THR A 34 -8.46 -5.53 -15.06
N SER A 35 -7.47 -4.67 -14.86
CA SER A 35 -6.10 -5.08 -14.60
C SER A 35 -6.00 -5.83 -13.27
N PRO A 36 -5.33 -7.01 -13.23
CA PRO A 36 -5.08 -7.72 -11.98
C PRO A 36 -4.15 -6.94 -11.05
N LYS A 37 -3.39 -5.99 -11.56
CA LYS A 37 -2.49 -5.16 -10.75
C LYS A 37 -3.23 -4.34 -9.70
N ARG A 38 -4.49 -3.98 -9.98
CA ARG A 38 -5.30 -3.25 -9.02
C ARG A 38 -5.46 -4.02 -7.71
N SER A 39 -5.74 -5.32 -7.81
CA SER A 39 -5.88 -6.18 -6.64
C SER A 39 -4.56 -6.29 -5.88
N GLU A 40 -3.45 -6.43 -6.59
CA GLU A 40 -2.13 -6.53 -5.97
C GLU A 40 -1.80 -5.25 -5.20
N TYR A 41 -2.00 -4.09 -5.81
CA TYR A 41 -1.74 -2.81 -5.15
C TYR A 41 -2.66 -2.62 -3.94
N PHE A 42 -3.90 -3.05 -4.06
CA PHE A 42 -4.86 -2.94 -2.97
C PHE A 42 -4.46 -3.81 -1.78
N GLU A 43 -4.01 -5.04 -2.03
CA GLU A 43 -3.51 -5.92 -0.99
C GLU A 43 -2.28 -5.34 -0.31
N ASP A 44 -1.36 -4.80 -1.09
CA ASP A 44 -0.17 -4.15 -0.55
C ASP A 44 -0.54 -2.96 0.33
N LEU A 45 -1.50 -2.15 -0.12
CA LEU A 45 -1.98 -1.02 0.65
C LEU A 45 -2.57 -1.47 1.99
N GLN A 46 -3.37 -2.54 1.97
CA GLN A 46 -3.95 -3.08 3.20
C GLN A 46 -2.86 -3.53 4.18
N THR A 47 -1.81 -4.17 3.67
CA THR A 47 -0.69 -4.63 4.49
C THR A 47 0.02 -3.44 5.13
N VAL A 48 0.29 -2.39 4.35
CA VAL A 48 0.92 -1.17 4.85
C VAL A 48 0.07 -0.52 5.95
N MET A 49 -1.23 -0.40 5.70
CA MET A 49 -2.14 0.21 6.66
C MET A 49 -2.24 -0.60 7.95
N ARG A 50 -2.17 -1.92 7.84
CA ARG A 50 -2.17 -2.80 9.02
C ARG A 50 -0.95 -2.54 9.90
N VAL A 51 0.22 -2.42 9.29
CA VAL A 51 1.46 -2.13 10.03
C VAL A 51 1.38 -0.76 10.70
N ILE A 52 0.90 0.25 9.98
CA ILE A 52 0.74 1.60 10.54
C ILE A 52 -0.21 1.55 11.75
N LYS A 53 -1.33 0.85 11.62
CA LYS A 53 -2.31 0.73 12.69
C LYS A 53 -1.72 0.06 13.93
N GLN A 54 -0.91 -0.97 13.74
CA GLN A 54 -0.25 -1.67 14.86
C GLN A 54 0.67 -0.72 15.63
N ARG A 55 1.32 0.21 14.94
CA ARG A 55 2.24 1.16 15.56
C ARG A 55 1.55 2.28 16.31
N THR A 56 0.33 2.63 15.89
CA THR A 56 -0.41 3.74 16.51
C THR A 56 -1.28 3.31 17.68
N ASN A 57 -1.39 2.01 17.89
CA ASN A 57 -2.09 1.48 19.06
C ASN A 57 -1.08 1.22 20.22
#